data_446bc34ee0ece685e6113e527fa240a6
#
_entry.id   446bc34ee0ece685e6113e527fa240a6
#
_cell.length_a   1.000
_cell.length_b   1.000
_cell.length_c   1.000
_cell.angle_alpha   90.00
_cell.angle_beta   90.00
_cell.angle_gamma   90.00
#
_symmetry.space_group_name_H-M   'P 1'
#
loop_
_entity.id
_entity.type
_entity.pdbx_description
1 polymer ?
#
loop_
_entity_poly.entity_id
_entity_poly.type
_entity_poly.pdbx_seq_one_letter_code
_entity_poly.pdbx_strand_id
1 'polypeptide(L)'
;RRQREENRRRLLTDGCIVAFDGWVPEKKTARLTAYLDTADCDYTLSDPTVEQIPEVPVLLEDNAVARSMNCITEQYSLPAYDGVDPNPVMAPFFILFFGMMMADIGYGLLMLLGSWLFLKKKRPDDRSFMEMIFWCGVTTVVFGAMTGSFFGDFLPQLVGIIDPDTTFKALPSLFTPLDDTITILIGAMALGFVQIVTGMAISFVEKIKKGQIMDAIWEELTWWVVFAGIACMALGVTNIVLYVGLAMVVVGSGWSAKGFGKVTAVFGALYNGLTGWFGDILSYSRLMALMLAGSVIAQVFNTPVSYTHLRAHET
;
A
#
# COMPACT_ATOMS: atom_id res chain seq x y z
N ARG A 1 26.94 -17.13 14.82
CA ARG A 1 28.41 -17.22 14.72
C ARG A 1 28.96 -16.37 13.58
N ARG A 2 28.42 -16.41 12.34
CA ARG A 2 28.86 -15.57 11.21
C ARG A 2 28.81 -14.05 11.52
N GLN A 3 27.72 -13.54 12.08
CA GLN A 3 27.61 -12.13 12.49
C GLN A 3 28.67 -11.69 13.51
N ARG A 4 29.05 -12.58 14.44
CA ARG A 4 30.12 -12.28 15.40
C ARG A 4 31.48 -12.18 14.74
N GLU A 5 31.76 -12.99 13.71
CA GLU A 5 33.01 -12.93 12.94
C GLU A 5 33.07 -11.71 12.02
N GLU A 6 31.96 -11.33 11.40
CA GLU A 6 31.87 -10.09 10.60
C GLU A 6 32.06 -8.84 11.47
N ASN A 7 31.39 -8.79 12.62
CA ASN A 7 31.51 -7.67 13.55
C ASN A 7 32.98 -7.58 14.09
N ARG A 8 33.64 -8.72 14.33
CA ARG A 8 35.03 -8.75 14.77
C ARG A 8 36.01 -8.18 13.74
N ARG A 9 35.70 -8.28 12.46
CA ARG A 9 36.50 -7.69 11.36
C ARG A 9 36.32 -6.18 11.23
N ARG A 10 35.28 -5.63 11.78
CA ARG A 10 34.97 -4.17 11.78
C ARG A 10 35.54 -3.46 13.01
N LEU A 11 36.12 -4.19 13.96
CA LEU A 11 36.72 -3.61 15.16
C LEU A 11 38.07 -3.04 14.82
N LEU A 12 38.26 -1.77 15.13
CA LEU A 12 39.61 -1.14 15.11
C LEU A 12 40.33 -1.53 16.39
N THR A 13 41.44 -2.24 16.27
CA THR A 13 42.22 -2.67 17.41
C THR A 13 43.67 -2.19 17.28
N ASP A 14 44.15 -1.55 18.33
CA ASP A 14 45.57 -1.18 18.46
C ASP A 14 46.23 -1.99 19.60
N GLY A 15 46.03 -3.31 19.59
CA GLY A 15 46.59 -4.25 20.54
C GLY A 15 45.96 -4.24 21.94
N CYS A 16 45.76 -3.07 22.54
CA CYS A 16 45.16 -2.90 23.87
C CYS A 16 43.79 -2.23 23.88
N ILE A 17 43.45 -1.49 22.85
CA ILE A 17 42.19 -0.73 22.75
C ILE A 17 41.39 -1.26 21.59
N VAL A 18 40.09 -1.46 21.81
CA VAL A 18 39.12 -1.83 20.79
C VAL A 18 38.11 -0.70 20.67
N ALA A 19 38.02 -0.06 19.52
CA ALA A 19 37.04 0.96 19.23
C ALA A 19 36.08 0.48 18.13
N PHE A 20 34.82 0.82 18.24
CA PHE A 20 33.82 0.57 17.22
C PHE A 20 32.75 1.63 17.25
N ASP A 21 32.21 1.96 16.09
CA ASP A 21 31.06 2.81 15.91
C ASP A 21 29.81 1.97 15.62
N GLY A 22 28.66 2.46 16.06
CA GLY A 22 27.41 1.77 15.81
C GLY A 22 26.21 2.68 16.01
N TRP A 23 25.10 2.28 15.41
CA TRP A 23 23.82 2.99 15.52
C TRP A 23 22.92 2.33 16.56
N VAL A 24 22.27 3.13 17.38
CA VAL A 24 21.28 2.68 18.36
C VAL A 24 19.97 3.42 18.19
N PRO A 25 18.83 2.72 18.18
CA PRO A 25 17.54 3.39 18.18
C PRO A 25 17.34 4.23 19.43
N GLU A 26 16.84 5.46 19.31
CA GLU A 26 16.59 6.38 20.41
C GLU A 26 15.83 5.73 21.57
N LYS A 27 14.77 4.97 21.29
CA LYS A 27 13.98 4.21 22.29
C LYS A 27 14.82 3.22 23.12
N LYS A 28 15.98 2.79 22.65
CA LYS A 28 16.85 1.82 23.31
C LYS A 28 18.11 2.44 23.93
N THR A 29 18.34 3.72 23.76
CA THR A 29 19.54 4.44 24.22
C THR A 29 19.69 4.30 25.73
N ALA A 30 18.66 4.56 26.53
CA ALA A 30 18.70 4.44 27.97
C ALA A 30 19.08 3.03 28.46
N ARG A 31 18.67 1.98 27.74
CA ARG A 31 19.04 0.61 28.07
C ARG A 31 20.49 0.29 27.71
N LEU A 32 20.96 0.87 26.61
CA LEU A 32 22.34 0.69 26.17
C LEU A 32 23.31 1.41 27.14
N THR A 33 23.02 2.66 27.52
CA THR A 33 23.86 3.42 28.44
C THR A 33 23.97 2.71 29.80
N ALA A 34 22.85 2.25 30.35
CA ALA A 34 22.86 1.49 31.60
C ALA A 34 23.70 0.20 31.53
N TYR A 35 23.76 -0.44 30.36
CA TYR A 35 24.60 -1.60 30.13
C TYR A 35 26.09 -1.22 29.99
N LEU A 36 26.40 -0.15 29.24
CA LEU A 36 27.77 0.34 29.02
C LEU A 36 28.40 0.83 30.32
N ASP A 37 27.63 1.50 31.19
CA ASP A 37 28.06 1.95 32.52
C ASP A 37 28.49 0.76 33.44
N THR A 38 27.89 -0.41 33.21
CA THR A 38 28.26 -1.63 33.95
C THR A 38 29.45 -2.38 33.31
N ALA A 39 29.78 -2.08 32.04
CA ALA A 39 30.78 -2.80 31.26
C ALA A 39 32.18 -2.17 31.30
N ASP A 40 32.36 -1.11 32.08
CA ASP A 40 33.67 -0.40 32.25
C ASP A 40 34.29 0.02 30.91
N CYS A 41 33.48 0.63 30.04
CA CYS A 41 33.87 1.15 28.73
C CYS A 41 33.57 2.63 28.60
N ASP A 42 34.46 3.37 27.99
CA ASP A 42 34.24 4.76 27.60
C ASP A 42 33.40 4.79 26.33
N TYR A 43 32.33 5.62 26.31
CA TYR A 43 31.50 5.80 25.16
C TYR A 43 31.09 7.25 24.97
N THR A 44 30.83 7.61 23.73
CA THR A 44 30.25 8.92 23.36
C THR A 44 28.99 8.70 22.56
N LEU A 45 27.93 9.40 22.91
CA LEU A 45 26.68 9.40 22.16
C LEU A 45 26.57 10.74 21.46
N SER A 46 26.34 10.72 20.16
CA SER A 46 26.12 11.90 19.34
C SER A 46 25.00 11.62 18.33
N ASP A 47 24.26 12.65 17.97
CA ASP A 47 23.33 12.57 16.86
C ASP A 47 24.10 12.48 15.53
N PRO A 48 23.52 11.84 14.50
CA PRO A 48 24.15 11.72 13.20
C PRO A 48 24.39 13.08 12.57
N THR A 49 25.57 13.29 12.00
CA THR A 49 25.89 14.50 11.24
C THR A 49 25.18 14.46 9.87
N VAL A 50 24.99 15.64 9.24
CA VAL A 50 24.34 15.75 7.93
C VAL A 50 25.00 14.85 6.87
N GLU A 51 26.32 14.66 6.96
CA GLU A 51 27.08 13.82 6.05
C GLU A 51 26.83 12.31 6.27
N GLN A 52 26.46 11.91 7.48
CA GLN A 52 26.21 10.54 7.88
C GLN A 52 24.75 10.10 7.65
N ILE A 53 23.82 11.04 7.47
CA ILE A 53 22.40 10.74 7.27
C ILE A 53 22.13 9.64 6.23
N PRO A 54 22.81 9.58 5.06
CA PRO A 54 22.59 8.53 4.08
C PRO A 54 22.99 7.12 4.56
N GLU A 55 23.89 7.02 5.56
CA GLU A 55 24.42 5.75 6.07
C GLU A 55 23.68 5.26 7.33
N VAL A 56 22.81 6.12 7.92
CA VAL A 56 22.06 5.78 9.12
C VAL A 56 21.01 4.71 8.82
N PRO A 57 21.03 3.55 9.49
CA PRO A 57 20.00 2.54 9.32
C PRO A 57 18.67 3.02 9.89
N VAL A 58 17.59 2.89 9.12
CA VAL A 58 16.25 3.30 9.51
C VAL A 58 15.53 2.16 10.21
N LEU A 59 14.91 2.45 11.34
CA LEU A 59 14.00 1.55 12.04
C LEU A 59 12.56 1.96 11.72
N LEU A 60 11.82 1.06 11.07
CA LEU A 60 10.42 1.27 10.73
C LEU A 60 9.52 1.19 11.97
N GLU A 61 8.36 1.85 11.93
CA GLU A 61 7.45 1.92 13.05
C GLU A 61 6.86 0.55 13.43
N ASP A 62 6.74 0.27 14.74
CA ASP A 62 6.33 -1.04 15.28
C ASP A 62 4.81 -1.25 15.37
N ASN A 63 3.97 -0.46 14.68
CA ASN A 63 2.52 -0.68 14.66
C ASN A 63 2.19 -2.01 13.96
N ALA A 64 1.29 -2.81 14.51
CA ALA A 64 1.00 -4.16 14.00
C ALA A 64 0.56 -4.18 12.54
N VAL A 65 -0.18 -3.17 12.08
CA VAL A 65 -0.62 -3.04 10.69
C VAL A 65 0.51 -2.52 9.81
N ALA A 66 1.24 -1.49 10.25
CA ALA A 66 2.38 -0.93 9.53
C ALA A 66 3.51 -1.96 9.37
N ARG A 67 3.82 -2.71 10.43
CA ARG A 67 4.82 -3.78 10.41
C ARG A 67 4.52 -4.86 9.37
N SER A 68 3.27 -5.13 9.09
CA SER A 68 2.90 -6.11 8.04
C SER A 68 3.41 -5.71 6.66
N MET A 69 3.64 -4.41 6.42
CA MET A 69 4.16 -3.90 5.14
C MET A 69 5.70 -3.84 5.08
N ASN A 70 6.40 -4.09 6.19
CA ASN A 70 7.87 -4.03 6.20
C ASN A 70 8.49 -4.94 5.15
N CYS A 71 7.92 -6.13 4.92
CA CYS A 71 8.43 -7.05 3.89
C CYS A 71 8.37 -6.44 2.47
N ILE A 72 7.39 -5.59 2.18
CA ILE A 72 7.28 -4.89 0.90
C ILE A 72 8.25 -3.72 0.86
N THR A 73 8.28 -2.90 1.91
CA THR A 73 9.16 -1.73 1.99
C THR A 73 10.63 -2.12 1.93
N GLU A 74 11.05 -3.17 2.63
CA GLU A 74 12.41 -3.71 2.57
C GLU A 74 12.79 -4.25 1.19
N GLN A 75 11.82 -4.76 0.43
CA GLN A 75 12.05 -5.29 -0.92
C GLN A 75 12.24 -4.17 -1.95
N TYR A 76 11.56 -3.05 -1.79
CA TYR A 76 11.70 -1.90 -2.71
C TYR A 76 12.85 -0.98 -2.31
N SER A 77 12.72 -0.27 -1.22
CA SER A 77 13.77 0.54 -0.60
C SER A 77 13.29 1.07 0.76
N LEU A 78 14.19 1.15 1.72
CA LEU A 78 13.90 1.82 2.99
C LEU A 78 13.79 3.34 2.75
N PRO A 79 12.90 4.05 3.48
CA PRO A 79 12.81 5.51 3.42
C PRO A 79 14.13 6.14 3.93
N ALA A 80 14.38 7.39 3.57
CA ALA A 80 15.49 8.15 4.11
C ALA A 80 15.29 8.39 5.62
N TYR A 81 16.38 8.57 6.38
CA TYR A 81 16.32 8.77 7.83
C TYR A 81 15.48 9.99 8.23
N ASP A 82 15.51 11.06 7.45
CA ASP A 82 14.73 12.29 7.63
C ASP A 82 13.36 12.26 6.93
N GLY A 83 13.02 11.13 6.28
CA GLY A 83 11.76 10.94 5.56
C GLY A 83 10.62 10.45 6.46
N VAL A 84 9.43 10.38 5.87
CA VAL A 84 8.24 9.83 6.54
C VAL A 84 8.16 8.32 6.27
N ASP A 85 7.81 7.54 7.31
CA ASP A 85 7.52 6.11 7.13
C ASP A 85 6.24 5.93 6.28
N PRO A 86 6.33 5.30 5.09
CA PRO A 86 5.17 5.11 4.22
C PRO A 86 4.23 4.01 4.72
N ASN A 87 4.70 3.08 5.56
CA ASN A 87 3.99 1.87 5.95
C ASN A 87 2.63 2.15 6.62
N PRO A 88 2.50 3.08 7.59
CA PRO A 88 1.22 3.33 8.25
C PRO A 88 0.12 3.81 7.30
N VAL A 89 0.51 4.51 6.23
CA VAL A 89 -0.41 5.04 5.24
C VAL A 89 -0.68 4.05 4.11
N MET A 90 0.37 3.37 3.64
CA MET A 90 0.26 2.39 2.56
C MET A 90 -0.53 1.15 2.99
N ALA A 91 -0.35 0.69 4.24
CA ALA A 91 -0.94 -0.55 4.73
C ALA A 91 -2.47 -0.61 4.58
N PRO A 92 -3.27 0.35 5.04
CA PRO A 92 -4.72 0.28 4.93
C PRO A 92 -5.20 0.24 3.47
N PHE A 93 -4.58 0.99 2.57
CA PHE A 93 -4.92 0.96 1.14
C PHE A 93 -4.56 -0.36 0.50
N PHE A 94 -3.35 -0.86 0.75
CA PHE A 94 -2.90 -2.14 0.19
C PHE A 94 -3.82 -3.30 0.62
N ILE A 95 -4.12 -3.40 1.92
CA ILE A 95 -4.97 -4.43 2.50
C ILE A 95 -6.39 -4.34 1.91
N LEU A 96 -6.93 -3.12 1.77
CA LEU A 96 -8.27 -2.89 1.22
C LEU A 96 -8.34 -3.26 -0.26
N PHE A 97 -7.36 -2.83 -1.07
CA PHE A 97 -7.32 -3.16 -2.49
C PHE A 97 -7.13 -4.65 -2.74
N PHE A 98 -6.29 -5.31 -1.94
CA PHE A 98 -6.12 -6.75 -2.03
C PHE A 98 -7.43 -7.49 -1.75
N GLY A 99 -8.15 -7.09 -0.69
CA GLY A 99 -9.45 -7.65 -0.35
C GLY A 99 -10.48 -7.45 -1.46
N MET A 100 -10.53 -6.26 -2.06
CA MET A 100 -11.41 -5.95 -3.17
C MET A 100 -11.07 -6.77 -4.43
N MET A 101 -9.79 -6.97 -4.72
CA MET A 101 -9.33 -7.75 -5.87
C MET A 101 -9.69 -9.22 -5.76
N MET A 102 -9.55 -9.82 -4.58
CA MET A 102 -9.85 -11.25 -4.36
C MET A 102 -11.33 -11.52 -4.08
N ALA A 103 -11.98 -10.67 -3.30
CA ALA A 103 -13.40 -10.60 -2.98
C ALA A 103 -14.14 -11.96 -2.87
N ASP A 104 -13.58 -12.90 -2.08
CA ASP A 104 -14.12 -14.25 -1.92
C ASP A 104 -13.94 -14.75 -0.47
N ILE A 105 -15.04 -15.21 0.15
CA ILE A 105 -15.04 -15.67 1.54
C ILE A 105 -14.15 -16.91 1.71
N GLY A 106 -14.23 -17.87 0.79
CA GLY A 106 -13.53 -19.15 0.89
C GLY A 106 -12.01 -18.96 0.85
N TYR A 107 -11.51 -18.22 -0.12
CA TYR A 107 -10.08 -17.88 -0.21
C TYR A 107 -9.61 -17.02 0.96
N GLY A 108 -10.42 -16.06 1.39
CA GLY A 108 -10.12 -15.24 2.56
C GLY A 108 -9.98 -16.06 3.85
N LEU A 109 -10.86 -17.02 4.08
CA LEU A 109 -10.77 -17.93 5.23
C LEU A 109 -9.53 -18.84 5.15
N LEU A 110 -9.18 -19.34 3.98
CA LEU A 110 -7.94 -20.12 3.79
C LEU A 110 -6.70 -19.28 4.13
N MET A 111 -6.66 -18.03 3.69
CA MET A 111 -5.56 -17.10 4.01
C MET A 111 -5.48 -16.82 5.52
N LEU A 112 -6.64 -16.59 6.17
CA LEU A 112 -6.70 -16.37 7.63
C LEU A 112 -6.22 -17.59 8.41
N LEU A 113 -6.73 -18.77 8.10
CA LEU A 113 -6.35 -20.01 8.79
C LEU A 113 -4.88 -20.34 8.54
N GLY A 114 -4.41 -20.23 7.29
CA GLY A 114 -3.03 -20.50 6.92
C GLY A 114 -2.07 -19.56 7.65
N SER A 115 -2.29 -18.25 7.57
CA SER A 115 -1.45 -17.25 8.23
C SER A 115 -1.48 -17.39 9.76
N TRP A 116 -2.63 -17.63 10.35
CA TRP A 116 -2.77 -17.83 11.80
C TRP A 116 -2.00 -19.07 12.31
N LEU A 117 -2.06 -20.20 11.59
CA LEU A 117 -1.31 -21.42 11.91
C LEU A 117 0.19 -21.17 11.83
N PHE A 118 0.64 -20.44 10.80
CA PHE A 118 2.05 -20.09 10.64
C PHE A 118 2.54 -19.10 11.71
N LEU A 119 1.75 -18.10 12.06
CA LEU A 119 2.09 -17.13 13.12
C LEU A 119 2.25 -17.77 14.49
N LYS A 120 1.51 -18.86 14.78
CA LYS A 120 1.67 -19.63 16.01
C LYS A 120 2.98 -20.43 16.08
N LYS A 121 3.55 -20.82 14.94
CA LYS A 121 4.64 -21.80 14.86
C LYS A 121 6.01 -21.18 14.55
N LYS A 122 6.11 -19.96 14.01
CA LYS A 122 7.35 -19.44 13.42
C LYS A 122 8.04 -18.31 14.18
N ARG A 123 9.33 -18.13 13.81
CA ARG A 123 10.33 -17.16 14.30
C ARG A 123 10.00 -15.74 13.81
N PRO A 124 10.53 -14.70 14.51
CA PRO A 124 10.18 -13.31 14.23
C PRO A 124 10.57 -12.78 12.83
N ASP A 125 11.55 -13.40 12.16
CA ASP A 125 12.12 -12.86 10.91
C ASP A 125 11.15 -12.92 9.70
N ASP A 126 10.23 -13.90 9.66
CA ASP A 126 9.24 -14.06 8.58
C ASP A 126 7.83 -13.57 8.98
N ARG A 127 7.73 -12.84 10.08
CA ARG A 127 6.46 -12.51 10.70
C ARG A 127 5.67 -11.48 9.89
N SER A 128 6.36 -10.47 9.36
CA SER A 128 5.73 -9.37 8.61
C SER A 128 4.93 -9.85 7.40
N PHE A 129 5.47 -10.77 6.62
CA PHE A 129 4.79 -11.36 5.47
C PHE A 129 3.51 -12.13 5.87
N MET A 130 3.57 -12.91 6.95
CA MET A 130 2.40 -13.66 7.42
C MET A 130 1.35 -12.74 8.05
N GLU A 131 1.75 -11.67 8.72
CA GLU A 131 0.85 -10.64 9.21
C GLU A 131 0.17 -9.90 8.05
N MET A 132 0.87 -9.63 6.97
CA MET A 132 0.29 -9.05 5.75
C MET A 132 -0.78 -9.97 5.16
N ILE A 133 -0.49 -11.26 4.97
CA ILE A 133 -1.48 -12.24 4.47
C ILE A 133 -2.68 -12.33 5.39
N PHE A 134 -2.48 -12.27 6.71
CA PHE A 134 -3.57 -12.27 7.69
C PHE A 134 -4.51 -11.08 7.49
N TRP A 135 -3.97 -9.85 7.43
CA TRP A 135 -4.78 -8.66 7.24
C TRP A 135 -5.47 -8.62 5.86
N CYS A 136 -4.76 -9.05 4.81
CA CYS A 136 -5.35 -9.23 3.47
C CYS A 136 -6.49 -10.28 3.49
N GLY A 137 -6.33 -11.36 4.24
CA GLY A 137 -7.38 -12.37 4.42
C GLY A 137 -8.63 -11.82 5.09
N VAL A 138 -8.47 -10.95 6.11
CA VAL A 138 -9.61 -10.27 6.78
C VAL A 138 -10.42 -9.45 5.77
N THR A 139 -9.76 -8.60 4.99
CA THR A 139 -10.46 -7.76 4.00
C THR A 139 -11.05 -8.58 2.85
N THR A 140 -10.38 -9.65 2.44
CA THR A 140 -10.91 -10.58 1.43
C THR A 140 -12.21 -11.23 1.88
N VAL A 141 -12.33 -11.65 3.16
CA VAL A 141 -13.58 -12.16 3.72
C VAL A 141 -14.66 -11.08 3.75
N VAL A 142 -14.32 -9.85 4.13
CA VAL A 142 -15.28 -8.73 4.16
C VAL A 142 -15.82 -8.44 2.77
N PHE A 143 -14.95 -8.25 1.78
CA PHE A 143 -15.39 -8.03 0.40
C PHE A 143 -16.09 -9.25 -0.21
N GLY A 144 -15.64 -10.46 0.12
CA GLY A 144 -16.30 -11.70 -0.27
C GLY A 144 -17.72 -11.81 0.29
N ALA A 145 -17.95 -11.34 1.53
CA ALA A 145 -19.30 -11.25 2.10
C ALA A 145 -20.17 -10.19 1.40
N MET A 146 -19.57 -9.10 0.93
CA MET A 146 -20.27 -8.07 0.14
C MET A 146 -20.64 -8.56 -1.26
N THR A 147 -19.82 -9.39 -1.89
CA THR A 147 -20.08 -9.98 -3.21
C THR A 147 -20.89 -11.26 -3.15
N GLY A 148 -21.04 -11.87 -1.96
CA GLY A 148 -21.71 -13.15 -1.79
C GLY A 148 -20.95 -14.34 -2.41
N SER A 149 -19.66 -14.19 -2.68
CA SER A 149 -18.82 -15.22 -3.28
C SER A 149 -18.21 -16.14 -2.21
N PHE A 150 -18.35 -17.45 -2.42
CA PHE A 150 -17.69 -18.47 -1.61
C PHE A 150 -17.11 -19.54 -2.56
N PHE A 151 -15.80 -19.49 -2.80
CA PHE A 151 -15.13 -20.18 -3.89
C PHE A 151 -15.84 -19.96 -5.23
N GLY A 152 -16.15 -18.69 -5.53
CA GLY A 152 -17.03 -18.30 -6.63
C GLY A 152 -18.48 -18.66 -6.36
N ASP A 153 -19.08 -19.44 -7.23
CA ASP A 153 -20.45 -19.93 -7.18
C ASP A 153 -20.60 -21.38 -6.66
N PHE A 154 -19.60 -21.85 -5.89
CA PHE A 154 -19.57 -23.23 -5.38
C PHE A 154 -20.79 -23.55 -4.50
N LEU A 155 -21.20 -22.66 -3.58
CA LEU A 155 -22.34 -22.91 -2.69
C LEU A 155 -23.67 -23.06 -3.44
N PRO A 156 -24.07 -22.17 -4.35
CA PRO A 156 -25.28 -22.38 -5.16
C PRO A 156 -25.27 -23.68 -5.94
N GLN A 157 -24.15 -24.06 -6.52
CA GLN A 157 -24.03 -25.32 -7.26
C GLN A 157 -24.16 -26.54 -6.35
N LEU A 158 -23.50 -26.51 -5.17
CA LEU A 158 -23.58 -27.60 -4.19
C LEU A 158 -25.02 -27.79 -3.66
N VAL A 159 -25.68 -26.70 -3.29
CA VAL A 159 -27.06 -26.75 -2.77
C VAL A 159 -28.03 -27.25 -3.86
N GLY A 160 -27.89 -26.79 -5.11
CA GLY A 160 -28.71 -27.25 -6.21
C GLY A 160 -28.56 -28.74 -6.57
N ILE A 161 -27.47 -29.38 -6.13
CA ILE A 161 -27.25 -30.81 -6.29
C ILE A 161 -27.86 -31.59 -5.12
N ILE A 162 -27.74 -31.10 -3.88
CA ILE A 162 -28.24 -31.77 -2.68
C ILE A 162 -29.76 -31.70 -2.63
N ASP A 163 -30.34 -30.56 -2.98
CA ASP A 163 -31.78 -30.34 -2.95
C ASP A 163 -32.24 -29.51 -4.19
N PRO A 164 -32.64 -30.19 -5.27
CA PRO A 164 -33.05 -29.55 -6.52
C PRO A 164 -34.30 -28.63 -6.40
N ASP A 165 -35.11 -28.82 -5.36
CA ASP A 165 -36.33 -28.04 -5.13
C ASP A 165 -36.05 -26.73 -4.33
N THR A 166 -34.84 -26.55 -3.80
CA THR A 166 -34.48 -25.38 -3.04
C THR A 166 -34.16 -24.19 -3.96
N THR A 167 -34.80 -23.06 -3.73
CA THR A 167 -34.58 -21.81 -4.50
C THR A 167 -33.34 -21.03 -4.04
N PHE A 168 -32.35 -21.68 -3.42
CA PHE A 168 -31.12 -21.03 -2.99
C PHE A 168 -30.26 -20.69 -4.20
N LYS A 169 -30.33 -19.46 -4.68
CA LYS A 169 -29.59 -19.02 -5.88
C LYS A 169 -28.22 -18.45 -5.57
N ALA A 170 -28.06 -17.75 -4.45
CA ALA A 170 -26.80 -17.12 -4.03
C ALA A 170 -26.87 -16.67 -2.57
N LEU A 171 -25.72 -16.43 -1.94
CA LEU A 171 -25.64 -15.64 -0.71
C LEU A 171 -26.15 -14.22 -0.97
N PRO A 172 -26.75 -13.54 0.05
CA PRO A 172 -27.11 -12.14 -0.10
C PRO A 172 -25.89 -11.31 -0.43
N SER A 173 -25.89 -10.66 -1.58
CA SER A 173 -24.81 -9.83 -2.07
C SER A 173 -25.27 -8.39 -2.19
N LEU A 174 -24.37 -7.43 -1.90
CA LEU A 174 -24.60 -6.01 -2.13
C LEU A 174 -24.35 -5.64 -3.60
N PHE A 175 -23.42 -6.32 -4.23
CA PHE A 175 -23.11 -6.19 -5.66
C PHE A 175 -22.49 -7.50 -6.18
N THR A 176 -22.71 -7.76 -7.46
CA THR A 176 -22.18 -8.94 -8.15
C THR A 176 -21.10 -8.52 -9.16
N PRO A 177 -19.89 -9.13 -9.16
CA PRO A 177 -18.81 -8.70 -10.05
C PRO A 177 -19.17 -8.71 -11.54
N LEU A 178 -20.02 -9.62 -11.97
CA LEU A 178 -20.42 -9.78 -13.36
C LEU A 178 -21.50 -8.78 -13.81
N ASP A 179 -22.47 -8.49 -12.92
CA ASP A 179 -23.62 -7.63 -13.27
C ASP A 179 -23.31 -6.14 -13.01
N ASP A 180 -22.57 -5.85 -11.91
CA ASP A 180 -22.29 -4.49 -11.44
C ASP A 180 -20.87 -3.99 -11.79
N THR A 181 -20.31 -4.48 -12.90
CA THR A 181 -18.92 -4.20 -13.31
C THR A 181 -18.58 -2.70 -13.32
N ILE A 182 -19.50 -1.85 -13.83
CA ILE A 182 -19.29 -0.39 -13.90
C ILE A 182 -19.25 0.23 -12.50
N THR A 183 -20.12 -0.20 -11.61
CA THR A 183 -20.15 0.28 -10.21
C THR A 183 -18.85 -0.04 -9.49
N ILE A 184 -18.35 -1.26 -9.67
CA ILE A 184 -17.07 -1.71 -9.09
C ILE A 184 -15.89 -0.91 -9.68
N LEU A 185 -15.89 -0.67 -11.00
CA LEU A 185 -14.87 0.14 -11.67
C LEU A 185 -14.83 1.55 -11.08
N ILE A 186 -15.97 2.22 -10.98
CA ILE A 186 -16.06 3.58 -10.42
C ILE A 186 -15.61 3.56 -8.94
N GLY A 187 -16.02 2.56 -8.17
CA GLY A 187 -15.62 2.40 -6.78
C GLY A 187 -14.10 2.21 -6.63
N ALA A 188 -13.48 1.36 -7.46
CA ALA A 188 -12.03 1.15 -7.48
C ALA A 188 -11.26 2.43 -7.84
N MET A 189 -11.72 3.15 -8.87
CA MET A 189 -11.12 4.42 -9.28
C MET A 189 -11.28 5.50 -8.21
N ALA A 190 -12.44 5.58 -7.55
CA ALA A 190 -12.68 6.54 -6.47
C ALA A 190 -11.78 6.26 -5.26
N LEU A 191 -11.63 5.00 -4.85
CA LEU A 191 -10.70 4.61 -3.79
C LEU A 191 -9.24 4.90 -4.17
N GLY A 192 -8.87 4.63 -5.42
CA GLY A 192 -7.56 5.00 -5.95
C GLY A 192 -7.31 6.50 -5.93
N PHE A 193 -8.30 7.30 -6.29
CA PHE A 193 -8.23 8.74 -6.20
C PHE A 193 -8.01 9.22 -4.75
N VAL A 194 -8.71 8.64 -3.78
CA VAL A 194 -8.50 8.93 -2.35
C VAL A 194 -7.07 8.61 -1.92
N GLN A 195 -6.51 7.49 -2.39
CA GLN A 195 -5.11 7.14 -2.11
C GLN A 195 -4.14 8.18 -2.69
N ILE A 196 -4.33 8.59 -3.93
CA ILE A 196 -3.49 9.62 -4.59
C ILE A 196 -3.54 10.93 -3.81
N VAL A 197 -4.74 11.40 -3.46
CA VAL A 197 -4.92 12.63 -2.66
C VAL A 197 -4.25 12.50 -1.29
N THR A 198 -4.31 11.33 -0.66
CA THR A 198 -3.61 11.07 0.60
C THR A 198 -2.10 11.14 0.44
N GLY A 199 -1.55 10.55 -0.63
CA GLY A 199 -0.12 10.65 -0.96
C GLY A 199 0.33 12.09 -1.17
N MET A 200 -0.43 12.87 -1.93
CA MET A 200 -0.17 14.30 -2.14
C MET A 200 -0.22 15.09 -0.82
N ALA A 201 -1.15 14.76 0.09
CA ALA A 201 -1.23 15.42 1.40
C ALA A 201 0.02 15.17 2.25
N ILE A 202 0.57 13.96 2.20
CA ILE A 202 1.81 13.63 2.91
C ILE A 202 2.99 14.36 2.30
N SER A 203 3.13 14.35 0.98
CA SER A 203 4.17 15.09 0.25
C SER A 203 4.12 16.58 0.57
N PHE A 204 2.92 17.16 0.61
CA PHE A 204 2.70 18.56 0.99
C PHE A 204 3.20 18.86 2.42
N VAL A 205 2.82 18.02 3.40
CA VAL A 205 3.25 18.18 4.79
C VAL A 205 4.76 18.03 4.93
N GLU A 206 5.36 17.07 4.22
CA GLU A 206 6.81 16.84 4.23
C GLU A 206 7.58 18.04 3.68
N LYS A 207 7.16 18.59 2.52
CA LYS A 207 7.77 19.78 1.92
C LYS A 207 7.67 21.01 2.83
N ILE A 208 6.54 21.17 3.54
CA ILE A 208 6.39 22.26 4.53
C ILE A 208 7.38 22.07 5.70
N LYS A 209 7.51 20.86 6.23
CA LYS A 209 8.45 20.57 7.33
C LYS A 209 9.90 20.81 6.92
N LYS A 210 10.25 20.56 5.66
CA LYS A 210 11.59 20.84 5.10
C LYS A 210 11.79 22.32 4.73
N GLY A 211 10.79 23.18 4.97
CA GLY A 211 10.86 24.62 4.69
C GLY A 211 10.68 24.99 3.20
N GLN A 212 10.33 24.06 2.35
CA GLN A 212 10.11 24.25 0.91
C GLN A 212 8.65 24.61 0.61
N ILE A 213 8.17 25.70 1.21
CA ILE A 213 6.76 26.11 1.15
C ILE A 213 6.33 26.45 -0.28
N MET A 214 7.20 27.10 -1.07
CA MET A 214 6.87 27.48 -2.46
C MET A 214 6.71 26.25 -3.35
N ASP A 215 7.57 25.24 -3.19
CA ASP A 215 7.48 23.99 -3.95
C ASP A 215 6.24 23.20 -3.55
N ALA A 216 5.89 23.18 -2.24
CA ALA A 216 4.66 22.56 -1.76
C ALA A 216 3.40 23.18 -2.39
N ILE A 217 3.36 24.52 -2.54
CA ILE A 217 2.22 25.21 -3.14
C ILE A 217 2.13 24.93 -4.64
N TRP A 218 3.25 25.04 -5.37
CA TRP A 218 3.23 24.92 -6.83
C TRP A 218 3.11 23.46 -7.31
N GLU A 219 3.67 22.50 -6.59
CA GLU A 219 3.66 21.11 -7.00
C GLU A 219 2.43 20.35 -6.52
N GLU A 220 1.94 20.60 -5.29
CA GLU A 220 0.85 19.82 -4.69
C GLU A 220 -0.49 20.58 -4.70
N LEU A 221 -0.52 21.80 -4.13
CA LEU A 221 -1.77 22.56 -3.97
C LEU A 221 -2.40 22.89 -5.33
N THR A 222 -1.59 23.18 -6.33
CA THR A 222 -2.04 23.46 -7.69
C THR A 222 -2.86 22.32 -8.27
N TRP A 223 -2.41 21.07 -8.11
CA TRP A 223 -3.13 19.90 -8.60
C TRP A 223 -4.43 19.65 -7.83
N TRP A 224 -4.47 19.95 -6.54
CA TRP A 224 -5.73 19.85 -5.78
C TRP A 224 -6.78 20.84 -6.30
N VAL A 225 -6.36 22.05 -6.67
CA VAL A 225 -7.26 23.04 -7.28
C VAL A 225 -7.73 22.56 -8.66
N VAL A 226 -6.86 21.93 -9.46
CA VAL A 226 -7.25 21.33 -10.75
C VAL A 226 -8.26 20.21 -10.56
N PHE A 227 -8.04 19.29 -9.62
CA PHE A 227 -8.98 18.19 -9.31
C PHE A 227 -10.32 18.72 -8.80
N ALA A 228 -10.30 19.70 -7.90
CA ALA A 228 -11.51 20.37 -7.45
C ALA A 228 -12.25 21.07 -8.62
N GLY A 229 -11.50 21.67 -9.54
CA GLY A 229 -12.05 22.28 -10.75
C GLY A 229 -12.73 21.28 -11.69
N ILE A 230 -12.10 20.10 -11.89
CA ILE A 230 -12.68 19.00 -12.67
C ILE A 230 -13.97 18.50 -12.01
N ALA A 231 -13.97 18.31 -10.68
CA ALA A 231 -15.15 17.90 -9.93
C ALA A 231 -16.28 18.93 -10.04
N CYS A 232 -15.99 20.23 -9.88
CA CYS A 232 -16.97 21.31 -10.04
C CYS A 232 -17.54 21.38 -11.47
N MET A 233 -16.71 21.16 -12.48
CA MET A 233 -17.15 21.09 -13.88
C MET A 233 -18.08 19.89 -14.11
N ALA A 234 -17.73 18.73 -13.58
CA ALA A 234 -18.55 17.51 -13.70
C ALA A 234 -19.91 17.65 -13.00
N LEU A 235 -19.97 18.40 -11.89
CA LEU A 235 -21.21 18.72 -11.16
C LEU A 235 -21.99 19.88 -11.81
N GLY A 236 -21.48 20.53 -12.85
CA GLY A 236 -22.14 21.64 -13.53
C GLY A 236 -22.19 22.93 -12.74
N VAL A 237 -21.37 23.07 -11.67
CA VAL A 237 -21.42 24.24 -10.77
C VAL A 237 -20.69 25.44 -11.39
N THR A 238 -19.41 25.27 -11.79
CA THR A 238 -18.60 26.34 -12.37
C THR A 238 -17.32 25.80 -13.02
N ASN A 239 -16.88 26.49 -14.10
CA ASN A 239 -15.61 26.18 -14.75
C ASN A 239 -14.45 27.10 -14.27
N ILE A 240 -14.78 28.12 -13.45
CA ILE A 240 -13.80 29.12 -13.03
C ILE A 240 -12.66 28.47 -12.21
N VAL A 241 -12.99 27.52 -11.33
CA VAL A 241 -11.99 26.86 -10.48
C VAL A 241 -10.97 26.08 -11.34
N LEU A 242 -11.41 25.43 -12.42
CA LEU A 242 -10.53 24.75 -13.37
C LEU A 242 -9.56 25.70 -14.08
N TYR A 243 -10.09 26.86 -14.56
CA TYR A 243 -9.24 27.87 -15.17
C TYR A 243 -8.22 28.48 -14.21
N VAL A 244 -8.59 28.69 -12.95
CA VAL A 244 -7.67 29.13 -11.89
C VAL A 244 -6.60 28.07 -11.64
N GLY A 245 -6.95 26.80 -11.53
CA GLY A 245 -6.00 25.71 -11.37
C GLY A 245 -5.00 25.63 -12.52
N LEU A 246 -5.47 25.69 -13.77
CA LEU A 246 -4.61 25.70 -14.95
C LEU A 246 -3.69 26.93 -14.99
N ALA A 247 -4.20 28.10 -14.61
CA ALA A 247 -3.38 29.30 -14.51
C ALA A 247 -2.28 29.14 -13.44
N MET A 248 -2.57 28.50 -12.30
CA MET A 248 -1.57 28.18 -11.28
C MET A 248 -0.51 27.21 -11.80
N VAL A 249 -0.86 26.18 -12.59
CA VAL A 249 0.13 25.29 -13.24
C VAL A 249 1.07 26.09 -14.13
N VAL A 250 0.54 26.99 -14.94
CA VAL A 250 1.34 27.82 -15.85
C VAL A 250 2.31 28.73 -15.08
N VAL A 251 1.83 29.38 -14.02
CA VAL A 251 2.67 30.27 -13.20
C VAL A 251 3.71 29.47 -12.41
N GLY A 252 3.33 28.39 -11.78
CA GLY A 252 4.21 27.56 -10.94
C GLY A 252 5.34 26.90 -11.74
N SER A 253 5.03 26.29 -12.87
CA SER A 253 6.04 25.67 -13.73
C SER A 253 6.96 26.70 -14.43
N GLY A 254 6.45 27.93 -14.66
CA GLY A 254 7.25 29.03 -15.21
C GLY A 254 8.14 29.74 -14.20
N TRP A 255 7.92 29.56 -12.89
CA TRP A 255 8.66 30.27 -11.84
C TRP A 255 10.14 29.89 -11.78
N SER A 256 10.47 28.62 -11.90
CA SER A 256 11.85 28.12 -11.84
C SER A 256 12.60 28.18 -13.18
N ALA A 257 11.93 28.37 -14.33
CA ALA A 257 12.53 28.33 -15.64
C ALA A 257 12.90 29.74 -16.18
N LYS A 258 14.05 29.85 -16.88
CA LYS A 258 14.52 31.09 -17.49
C LYS A 258 14.35 31.09 -19.02
N GLY A 259 13.87 32.18 -19.58
CA GLY A 259 13.82 32.40 -21.02
C GLY A 259 12.83 31.49 -21.78
N PHE A 260 13.24 31.00 -22.96
CA PHE A 260 12.43 30.10 -23.80
C PHE A 260 12.10 28.76 -23.12
N GLY A 261 12.88 28.34 -22.11
CA GLY A 261 12.61 27.16 -21.28
C GLY A 261 11.31 27.23 -20.50
N LYS A 262 10.70 28.40 -20.31
CA LYS A 262 9.39 28.53 -19.65
C LYS A 262 8.27 27.83 -20.40
N VAL A 263 8.23 27.95 -21.71
CA VAL A 263 7.18 27.36 -22.55
C VAL A 263 7.28 25.82 -22.52
N THR A 264 8.49 25.30 -22.65
CA THR A 264 8.73 23.86 -22.58
C THR A 264 8.48 23.30 -21.19
N ALA A 265 8.80 24.03 -20.13
CA ALA A 265 8.53 23.64 -18.75
C ALA A 265 7.02 23.60 -18.44
N VAL A 266 6.26 24.60 -18.88
CA VAL A 266 4.80 24.63 -18.72
C VAL A 266 4.13 23.49 -19.48
N PHE A 267 4.51 23.29 -20.76
CA PHE A 267 3.95 22.21 -21.55
C PHE A 267 4.33 20.83 -20.97
N GLY A 268 5.57 20.68 -20.53
CA GLY A 268 6.05 19.45 -19.87
C GLY A 268 5.32 19.18 -18.56
N ALA A 269 5.14 20.19 -17.71
CA ALA A 269 4.43 20.05 -16.43
C ALA A 269 2.95 19.67 -16.64
N LEU A 270 2.29 20.32 -17.59
CA LEU A 270 0.89 20.04 -17.92
C LEU A 270 0.74 18.63 -18.53
N TYR A 271 1.60 18.28 -19.49
CA TYR A 271 1.56 16.98 -20.14
C TYR A 271 1.90 15.85 -19.16
N ASN A 272 3.01 15.95 -18.44
CA ASN A 272 3.44 14.91 -17.50
C ASN A 272 2.49 14.80 -16.32
N GLY A 273 2.00 15.93 -15.80
CA GLY A 273 1.04 15.93 -14.71
C GLY A 273 -0.29 15.29 -15.14
N LEU A 274 -0.89 15.75 -16.25
CA LEU A 274 -2.16 15.22 -16.72
C LEU A 274 -2.05 13.72 -17.06
N THR A 275 -1.02 13.32 -17.83
CA THR A 275 -0.83 11.92 -18.23
C THR A 275 -0.44 11.04 -17.03
N GLY A 276 0.35 11.55 -16.07
CA GLY A 276 0.69 10.83 -14.84
C GLY A 276 -0.55 10.56 -14.01
N TRP A 277 -1.25 11.60 -13.57
CA TRP A 277 -2.45 11.44 -12.72
C TRP A 277 -3.55 10.61 -13.39
N PHE A 278 -3.79 10.83 -14.68
CA PHE A 278 -4.77 10.06 -15.43
C PHE A 278 -4.36 8.59 -15.55
N GLY A 279 -3.08 8.34 -15.84
CA GLY A 279 -2.51 6.98 -15.87
C GLY A 279 -2.61 6.26 -14.53
N ASP A 280 -2.32 6.96 -13.43
CA ASP A 280 -2.43 6.43 -12.07
C ASP A 280 -3.87 6.05 -11.73
N ILE A 281 -4.84 6.95 -11.99
CA ILE A 281 -6.25 6.66 -11.75
C ILE A 281 -6.72 5.48 -12.60
N LEU A 282 -6.39 5.45 -13.89
CA LEU A 282 -6.74 4.32 -14.75
C LEU A 282 -6.09 3.01 -14.31
N SER A 283 -4.92 3.04 -13.69
CA SER A 283 -4.26 1.83 -13.17
C SER A 283 -5.13 1.08 -12.14
N TYR A 284 -6.01 1.77 -11.43
CA TYR A 284 -6.93 1.14 -10.49
C TYR A 284 -8.05 0.34 -11.18
N SER A 285 -8.30 0.54 -12.48
CA SER A 285 -9.21 -0.32 -13.25
C SER A 285 -8.76 -1.79 -13.26
N ARG A 286 -7.46 -2.04 -13.06
CA ARG A 286 -6.88 -3.37 -12.91
C ARG A 286 -7.48 -4.15 -11.73
N LEU A 287 -7.86 -3.48 -10.65
CA LEU A 287 -8.47 -4.12 -9.48
C LEU A 287 -9.82 -4.75 -9.85
N MET A 288 -10.65 -4.01 -10.61
CA MET A 288 -11.89 -4.53 -11.14
C MET A 288 -11.66 -5.69 -12.11
N ALA A 289 -10.70 -5.55 -13.03
CA ALA A 289 -10.37 -6.60 -14.00
C ALA A 289 -9.92 -7.90 -13.31
N LEU A 290 -9.12 -7.80 -12.24
CA LEU A 290 -8.66 -8.96 -11.47
C LEU A 290 -9.77 -9.59 -10.64
N MET A 291 -10.66 -8.79 -10.03
CA MET A 291 -11.86 -9.29 -9.35
C MET A 291 -12.76 -10.06 -10.31
N LEU A 292 -13.05 -9.48 -11.50
CA LEU A 292 -13.86 -10.11 -12.53
C LEU A 292 -13.21 -11.40 -13.04
N ALA A 293 -11.91 -11.39 -13.33
CA ALA A 293 -11.18 -12.58 -13.77
C ALA A 293 -11.23 -13.70 -12.71
N GLY A 294 -11.06 -13.36 -11.43
CA GLY A 294 -11.17 -14.30 -10.32
C GLY A 294 -12.55 -14.96 -10.25
N SER A 295 -13.61 -14.17 -10.37
CA SER A 295 -14.99 -14.66 -10.39
C SER A 295 -15.26 -15.59 -11.58
N VAL A 296 -14.84 -15.21 -12.79
CA VAL A 296 -15.02 -16.02 -14.01
C VAL A 296 -14.23 -17.33 -13.91
N ILE A 297 -12.98 -17.28 -13.45
CA ILE A 297 -12.14 -18.47 -13.28
C ILE A 297 -12.79 -19.44 -12.29
N ALA A 298 -13.28 -18.96 -11.17
CA ALA A 298 -13.96 -19.79 -10.17
C ALA A 298 -15.18 -20.50 -10.78
N GLN A 299 -16.03 -19.80 -11.54
CA GLN A 299 -17.20 -20.39 -12.23
C GLN A 299 -16.78 -21.44 -13.27
N VAL A 300 -15.74 -21.16 -14.06
CA VAL A 300 -15.23 -22.11 -15.06
C VAL A 300 -14.74 -23.40 -14.42
N PHE A 301 -14.13 -23.34 -13.24
CA PHE A 301 -13.70 -24.55 -12.52
C PHE A 301 -14.86 -25.28 -11.83
N ASN A 302 -15.80 -24.56 -11.26
CA ASN A 302 -16.92 -25.18 -10.54
C ASN A 302 -17.90 -25.91 -11.49
N THR A 303 -18.11 -25.41 -12.69
CA THR A 303 -19.04 -25.99 -13.66
C THR A 303 -18.69 -27.44 -14.06
N PRO A 304 -17.48 -27.77 -14.53
CA PRO A 304 -17.12 -29.16 -14.84
C PRO A 304 -17.13 -30.08 -13.63
N VAL A 305 -16.71 -29.58 -12.45
CA VAL A 305 -16.72 -30.38 -11.21
C VAL A 305 -18.15 -30.75 -10.84
N SER A 306 -19.09 -29.84 -10.96
CA SER A 306 -20.51 -30.10 -10.74
C SER A 306 -21.05 -31.16 -11.69
N TYR A 307 -20.72 -31.10 -12.99
CA TYR A 307 -21.20 -32.06 -13.98
C TYR A 307 -20.54 -33.45 -13.89
N THR A 308 -19.23 -33.51 -13.63
CA THR A 308 -18.46 -34.77 -13.71
C THR A 308 -18.45 -35.57 -12.42
N HIS A 309 -18.43 -34.92 -11.26
CA HIS A 309 -18.28 -35.59 -9.97
C HIS A 309 -19.55 -35.67 -9.14
N LEU A 310 -20.50 -34.76 -9.33
CA LEU A 310 -21.68 -34.68 -8.48
C LEU A 310 -22.94 -35.24 -9.19
N ARG A 311 -23.12 -35.02 -10.50
CA ARG A 311 -24.26 -35.56 -11.28
C ARG A 311 -24.00 -36.96 -11.89
N ALA A 312 -22.74 -37.40 -12.01
CA ALA A 312 -22.43 -38.71 -12.56
C ALA A 312 -22.89 -39.88 -11.67
N HIS A 313 -23.33 -39.66 -10.44
CA HIS A 313 -23.89 -40.67 -9.55
C HIS A 313 -25.39 -40.83 -9.71
N GLU A 314 -26.09 -40.07 -10.56
CA GLU A 314 -27.53 -40.17 -10.81
C GLU A 314 -27.87 -41.06 -12.04
N THR A 315 -26.87 -41.57 -12.74
CA THR A 315 -27.00 -42.57 -13.83
C THR A 315 -26.41 -43.91 -13.43
#